data_795762fd46a110ce88bb3ec2ba375365
#
_entry.id   795762fd46a110ce88bb3ec2ba375365
#
_cell.length_a   1.000
_cell.length_b   1.000
_cell.length_c   1.000
_cell.angle_alpha   90.00
_cell.angle_beta   90.00
_cell.angle_gamma   90.00
#
_symmetry.space_group_name_H-M   'P 1'
#
loop_
_entity.id
_entity.type
_entity.pdbx_description
1 polymer ?
#
loop_
_entity_poly.entity_id
_entity_poly.type
_entity_poly.pdbx_seq_one_letter_code
_entity_poly.pdbx_strand_id
1 'polypeptide(L)'
;LEQVDERYDFYHEQEERIPFDLDNFNKITKGGLPNKTLNIALAGTGVGKSLFMCHCASNILSQGRNVLYITMEMAEERIAERIDANLLNIPIDQIENLSKDMFRDKVSQINAKTDGKLIIKEYPTGQANTSHFRALLNELKLKKNFIPEIIFVDYLNICASSRMKMIGGAVNSYSYIKSIAEEMRGLAVEFNVPIMSATQTNRQGFQSDDPGLE
;
A
#
# COMPACT_ATOMS: atom_id res chain seq x y z
N LEU A 1 15.39 -0.15 -35.02
CA LEU A 1 16.19 1.06 -34.71
C LEU A 1 15.43 2.37 -34.96
N GLU A 2 14.14 2.27 -35.21
CA GLU A 2 13.24 3.40 -35.31
C GLU A 2 12.98 3.99 -33.91
N GLN A 3 12.58 5.26 -33.82
CA GLN A 3 12.26 5.98 -32.55
C GLN A 3 13.51 6.26 -31.67
N VAL A 4 14.62 6.65 -32.25
CA VAL A 4 15.86 6.94 -31.50
C VAL A 4 15.67 8.14 -30.57
N ASP A 5 14.99 9.19 -31.04
CA ASP A 5 14.76 10.42 -30.29
C ASP A 5 13.80 10.16 -29.11
N GLU A 6 12.68 9.47 -29.35
CA GLU A 6 11.73 9.08 -28.28
C GLU A 6 12.39 8.21 -27.21
N ARG A 7 13.32 7.32 -27.62
CA ARG A 7 14.07 6.48 -26.68
C ARG A 7 15.10 7.28 -25.89
N TYR A 8 15.75 8.24 -26.54
CA TYR A 8 16.69 9.13 -25.91
C TYR A 8 15.97 9.99 -24.85
N ASP A 9 14.84 10.58 -25.20
CA ASP A 9 14.01 11.37 -24.29
C ASP A 9 13.56 10.51 -23.10
N PHE A 10 13.06 9.31 -23.34
CA PHE A 10 12.68 8.35 -22.29
C PHE A 10 13.83 8.04 -21.32
N TYR A 11 15.08 7.90 -21.81
CA TYR A 11 16.23 7.63 -20.94
C TYR A 11 16.65 8.84 -20.09
N HIS A 12 16.25 10.04 -20.50
CA HIS A 12 16.57 11.28 -19.81
C HIS A 12 15.37 11.86 -19.05
N GLU A 13 14.18 11.32 -19.27
CA GLU A 13 13.00 11.66 -18.49
C GLU A 13 13.18 11.13 -17.05
N GLN A 14 13.12 12.05 -16.08
CA GLN A 14 13.12 11.64 -14.68
C GLN A 14 11.76 11.01 -14.35
N GLU A 15 11.75 9.72 -14.14
CA GLU A 15 10.56 9.01 -13.69
C GLU A 15 10.06 9.59 -12.37
N GLU A 16 8.81 10.07 -12.35
CA GLU A 16 8.20 10.57 -11.12
C GLU A 16 8.10 9.43 -10.10
N ARG A 17 8.60 9.68 -8.90
CA ARG A 17 8.59 8.74 -7.79
C ARG A 17 7.94 9.36 -6.58
N ILE A 18 7.25 8.54 -5.78
CA ILE A 18 6.68 8.98 -4.51
C ILE A 18 7.72 8.75 -3.42
N PRO A 19 8.32 9.81 -2.84
CA PRO A 19 9.36 9.65 -1.83
C PRO A 19 8.78 9.19 -0.49
N PHE A 20 9.61 8.48 0.26
CA PHE A 20 9.39 8.23 1.67
C PHE A 20 9.89 9.43 2.51
N ASP A 21 9.48 9.53 3.76
CA ASP A 21 10.10 10.41 4.76
C ASP A 21 11.36 9.80 5.40
N LEU A 22 11.79 8.66 4.89
CA LEU A 22 12.93 7.88 5.37
C LEU A 22 14.07 7.96 4.35
N ASP A 23 15.10 8.75 4.66
CA ASP A 23 16.23 9.03 3.75
C ASP A 23 16.89 7.76 3.20
N ASN A 24 17.07 6.74 4.04
CA ASN A 24 17.69 5.50 3.61
C ASN A 24 16.84 4.76 2.57
N PHE A 25 15.51 4.76 2.71
CA PHE A 25 14.63 4.16 1.71
C PHE A 25 14.69 4.93 0.39
N ASN A 26 14.73 6.26 0.44
CA ASN A 26 14.86 7.08 -0.76
C ASN A 26 16.19 6.83 -1.48
N LYS A 27 17.29 6.64 -0.74
CA LYS A 27 18.59 6.27 -1.33
C LYS A 27 18.52 4.91 -2.03
N ILE A 28 17.97 3.90 -1.36
CA ILE A 28 17.84 2.52 -1.90
C ILE A 28 16.93 2.51 -3.13
N THR A 29 15.79 3.19 -3.06
CA THR A 29 14.79 3.24 -4.13
C THR A 29 15.05 4.31 -5.18
N LYS A 30 16.17 5.03 -5.10
CA LYS A 30 16.52 6.13 -6.01
C LYS A 30 15.45 7.21 -6.11
N GLY A 31 14.90 7.61 -4.96
CA GLY A 31 13.92 8.70 -4.85
C GLY A 31 12.50 8.30 -4.51
N GLY A 32 12.24 7.02 -4.26
CA GLY A 32 10.91 6.57 -3.81
C GLY A 32 10.26 5.50 -4.70
N LEU A 33 8.95 5.44 -4.67
CA LEU A 33 8.13 4.42 -5.34
C LEU A 33 7.77 4.89 -6.76
N PRO A 34 8.21 4.17 -7.82
CA PRO A 34 7.82 4.49 -9.18
C PRO A 34 6.42 3.95 -9.51
N ASN A 35 5.73 4.57 -10.47
CA ASN A 35 4.47 4.08 -11.00
C ASN A 35 4.61 2.68 -11.63
N LYS A 36 3.48 1.98 -11.78
CA LYS A 36 3.40 0.64 -12.39
C LYS A 36 4.22 -0.44 -11.68
N THR A 37 4.49 -0.28 -10.39
CA THR A 37 5.28 -1.23 -9.60
C THR A 37 4.49 -1.83 -8.45
N LEU A 38 4.87 -3.06 -8.08
CA LEU A 38 4.51 -3.69 -6.83
C LEU A 38 5.72 -3.66 -5.89
N ASN A 39 5.56 -3.03 -4.75
CA ASN A 39 6.59 -2.88 -3.72
C ASN A 39 6.15 -3.69 -2.48
N ILE A 40 7.03 -4.52 -1.96
CA ILE A 40 6.68 -5.46 -0.89
C ILE A 40 7.62 -5.26 0.29
N ALA A 41 7.05 -4.93 1.45
CA ALA A 41 7.76 -4.93 2.73
C ALA A 41 7.78 -6.36 3.28
N LEU A 42 8.98 -6.92 3.43
CA LEU A 42 9.19 -8.25 3.99
C LEU A 42 9.52 -8.14 5.47
N ALA A 43 8.75 -8.78 6.32
CA ALA A 43 9.01 -8.83 7.76
C ALA A 43 8.33 -10.03 8.45
N GLY A 44 8.84 -10.42 9.60
CA GLY A 44 8.24 -11.45 10.42
C GLY A 44 6.88 -11.06 11.01
N THR A 45 6.23 -12.01 11.67
CA THR A 45 4.97 -11.77 12.38
C THR A 45 5.20 -10.84 13.56
N GLY A 46 4.33 -9.84 13.77
CA GLY A 46 4.37 -8.93 14.91
C GLY A 46 5.47 -7.86 14.86
N VAL A 47 6.24 -7.76 13.79
CA VAL A 47 7.36 -6.80 13.65
C VAL A 47 6.89 -5.38 13.29
N GLY A 48 5.60 -5.19 12.99
CA GLY A 48 5.05 -3.87 12.73
C GLY A 48 4.80 -3.54 11.25
N LYS A 49 4.59 -4.52 10.38
CA LYS A 49 4.31 -4.32 8.94
C LYS A 49 3.18 -3.30 8.69
N SER A 50 2.02 -3.52 9.32
CA SER A 50 0.87 -2.62 9.16
C SER A 50 1.15 -1.22 9.73
N LEU A 51 1.94 -1.11 10.81
CA LEU A 51 2.36 0.19 11.35
C LEU A 51 3.25 0.93 10.35
N PHE A 52 4.22 0.24 9.74
CA PHE A 52 5.07 0.81 8.70
C PHE A 52 4.26 1.26 7.49
N MET A 53 3.28 0.44 7.03
CA MET A 53 2.41 0.81 5.92
C MET A 53 1.52 2.01 6.25
N CYS A 54 0.96 2.07 7.47
CA CYS A 54 0.19 3.23 7.94
C CYS A 54 1.05 4.49 8.03
N HIS A 55 2.31 4.37 8.48
CA HIS A 55 3.26 5.48 8.50
C HIS A 55 3.56 6.00 7.08
N CYS A 56 3.86 5.12 6.13
CA CYS A 56 4.06 5.49 4.73
C CYS A 56 2.80 6.16 4.13
N ALA A 57 1.62 5.61 4.41
CA ALA A 57 0.35 6.18 3.95
C ALA A 57 0.13 7.60 4.48
N SER A 58 0.39 7.82 5.78
CA SER A 58 0.29 9.14 6.42
C SER A 58 1.25 10.16 5.80
N ASN A 59 2.50 9.75 5.58
CA ASN A 59 3.50 10.62 4.96
C ASN A 59 3.11 11.00 3.53
N ILE A 60 2.69 10.03 2.73
CA ILE A 60 2.29 10.27 1.33
C ILE A 60 1.03 11.15 1.25
N LEU A 61 0.09 10.95 2.18
CA LEU A 61 -1.08 11.82 2.33
C LEU A 61 -0.67 13.27 2.64
N SER A 62 0.32 13.46 3.52
CA SER A 62 0.87 14.78 3.86
C SER A 62 1.58 15.47 2.69
N GLN A 63 2.02 14.72 1.68
CA GLN A 63 2.56 15.25 0.43
C GLN A 63 1.46 15.75 -0.55
N GLY A 64 0.18 15.69 -0.16
CA GLY A 64 -0.95 16.09 -1.00
C GLY A 64 -1.46 15.01 -1.94
N ARG A 65 -1.00 13.76 -1.80
CA ARG A 65 -1.35 12.66 -2.70
C ARG A 65 -2.55 11.86 -2.22
N ASN A 66 -3.34 11.37 -3.15
CA ASN A 66 -4.49 10.52 -2.87
C ASN A 66 -4.06 9.09 -2.54
N VAL A 67 -4.48 8.59 -1.40
CA VAL A 67 -4.12 7.28 -0.86
C VAL A 67 -5.35 6.38 -0.78
N LEU A 68 -5.27 5.20 -1.40
CA LEU A 68 -6.22 4.10 -1.17
C LEU A 68 -5.54 3.04 -0.30
N TYR A 69 -6.13 2.74 0.86
CA TYR A 69 -5.65 1.68 1.75
C TYR A 69 -6.67 0.54 1.80
N ILE A 70 -6.27 -0.63 1.34
CA ILE A 70 -7.08 -1.85 1.36
C ILE A 70 -6.56 -2.74 2.49
N THR A 71 -7.43 -3.05 3.44
CA THR A 71 -7.13 -3.95 4.56
C THR A 71 -7.94 -5.22 4.49
N MET A 72 -7.33 -6.34 4.85
CA MET A 72 -7.98 -7.65 4.98
C MET A 72 -7.64 -8.33 6.31
N GLU A 73 -6.82 -7.68 7.14
CA GLU A 73 -6.43 -8.17 8.46
C GLU A 73 -7.10 -7.37 9.58
N MET A 74 -7.25 -6.08 9.40
CA MET A 74 -7.74 -5.15 10.42
C MET A 74 -8.97 -4.38 9.91
N ALA A 75 -9.84 -4.00 10.85
CA ALA A 75 -10.97 -3.14 10.57
C ALA A 75 -10.53 -1.75 10.03
N GLU A 76 -11.37 -1.12 9.20
CA GLU A 76 -11.11 0.22 8.62
C GLU A 76 -10.81 1.24 9.71
N GLU A 77 -11.53 1.20 10.82
CA GLU A 77 -11.39 2.14 11.94
C GLU A 77 -10.03 2.01 12.63
N ARG A 78 -9.48 0.79 12.72
CA ARG A 78 -8.15 0.56 13.31
C ARG A 78 -7.02 1.04 12.42
N ILE A 79 -7.19 0.95 11.11
CA ILE A 79 -6.25 1.53 10.16
C ILE A 79 -6.35 3.06 10.21
N ALA A 80 -7.57 3.62 10.24
CA ALA A 80 -7.79 5.06 10.38
C ALA A 80 -7.14 5.61 11.66
N GLU A 81 -7.35 4.96 12.80
CA GLU A 81 -6.76 5.34 14.09
C GLU A 81 -5.22 5.43 14.03
N ARG A 82 -4.55 4.45 13.36
CA ARG A 82 -3.09 4.45 13.18
C ARG A 82 -2.61 5.57 12.28
N ILE A 83 -3.33 5.83 11.19
CA ILE A 83 -3.01 6.91 10.26
C ILE A 83 -3.23 8.25 10.93
N ASP A 84 -4.34 8.43 11.64
CA ASP A 84 -4.65 9.66 12.40
C ASP A 84 -3.61 9.92 13.49
N ALA A 85 -3.22 8.90 14.28
CA ALA A 85 -2.17 9.01 15.29
C ALA A 85 -0.88 9.58 14.69
N ASN A 86 -0.50 9.06 13.53
CA ASN A 86 0.70 9.48 12.81
C ASN A 86 0.57 10.92 12.29
N LEU A 87 -0.51 11.24 11.60
CA LEU A 87 -0.78 12.59 11.07
C LEU A 87 -0.86 13.65 12.16
N LEU A 88 -1.48 13.30 13.30
CA LEU A 88 -1.64 14.21 14.45
C LEU A 88 -0.38 14.28 15.31
N ASN A 89 0.60 13.39 15.07
CA ASN A 89 1.80 13.22 15.90
C ASN A 89 1.44 13.00 17.38
N ILE A 90 0.52 12.08 17.62
CA ILE A 90 0.02 11.71 18.95
C ILE A 90 0.20 10.21 19.13
N PRO A 91 0.62 9.74 20.32
CA PRO A 91 0.61 8.32 20.63
C PRO A 91 -0.78 7.71 20.44
N ILE A 92 -0.86 6.51 19.87
CA ILE A 92 -2.15 5.89 19.51
C ILE A 92 -3.06 5.67 20.72
N ASP A 93 -2.50 5.38 21.89
CA ASP A 93 -3.20 5.22 23.16
C ASP A 93 -3.77 6.54 23.71
N GLN A 94 -3.39 7.67 23.16
CA GLN A 94 -3.90 8.99 23.53
C GLN A 94 -5.01 9.51 22.62
N ILE A 95 -5.22 8.88 21.45
CA ILE A 95 -6.28 9.33 20.51
C ILE A 95 -7.67 9.25 21.17
N GLU A 96 -7.97 8.14 21.84
CA GLU A 96 -9.27 7.93 22.51
C GLU A 96 -9.53 8.91 23.66
N ASN A 97 -8.48 9.56 24.18
CA ASN A 97 -8.58 10.57 25.25
C ASN A 97 -8.81 11.98 24.71
N LEU A 98 -8.77 12.19 23.39
CA LEU A 98 -9.06 13.49 22.80
C LEU A 98 -10.56 13.79 22.87
N SER A 99 -10.90 15.01 23.29
CA SER A 99 -12.27 15.49 23.13
C SER A 99 -12.60 15.61 21.63
N LYS A 100 -13.89 15.47 21.29
CA LYS A 100 -14.37 15.59 19.91
C LYS A 100 -13.94 16.90 19.24
N ASP A 101 -13.94 17.98 19.99
CA ASP A 101 -13.58 19.31 19.47
C ASP A 101 -12.07 19.39 19.21
N MET A 102 -11.24 18.90 20.13
CA MET A 102 -9.79 18.83 19.93
C MET A 102 -9.43 17.96 18.73
N PHE A 103 -10.10 16.82 18.55
CA PHE A 103 -9.87 15.94 17.39
C PHE A 103 -10.24 16.68 16.09
N ARG A 104 -11.41 17.32 16.04
CA ARG A 104 -11.85 18.08 14.87
C ARG A 104 -10.88 19.21 14.50
N ASP A 105 -10.44 19.97 15.49
CA ASP A 105 -9.50 21.08 15.27
C ASP A 105 -8.18 20.58 14.68
N LYS A 106 -7.65 19.48 15.22
CA LYS A 106 -6.41 18.87 14.72
C LYS A 106 -6.56 18.35 13.28
N VAL A 107 -7.65 17.63 12.98
CA VAL A 107 -7.95 17.15 11.62
C VAL A 107 -8.14 18.32 10.65
N SER A 108 -8.80 19.39 11.09
CA SER A 108 -8.96 20.61 10.28
C SER A 108 -7.62 21.26 9.95
N GLN A 109 -6.67 21.27 10.89
CA GLN A 109 -5.32 21.79 10.66
C GLN A 109 -4.54 20.95 9.64
N ILE A 110 -4.76 19.63 9.62
CA ILE A 110 -4.15 18.76 8.62
C ILE A 110 -4.77 19.03 7.24
N ASN A 111 -6.10 19.07 7.16
CA ASN A 111 -6.81 19.34 5.91
C ASN A 111 -6.45 20.72 5.30
N ALA A 112 -6.06 21.69 6.15
CA ALA A 112 -5.56 22.97 5.66
C ALA A 112 -4.13 22.91 5.08
N LYS A 113 -3.39 21.84 5.34
CA LYS A 113 -1.99 21.66 4.92
C LYS A 113 -1.82 20.71 3.75
N THR A 114 -2.80 19.86 3.47
CA THR A 114 -2.73 18.86 2.40
C THR A 114 -4.06 18.75 1.67
N ASP A 115 -3.99 18.63 0.34
CA ASP A 115 -5.13 18.34 -0.53
C ASP A 115 -5.31 16.81 -0.72
N GLY A 116 -4.43 16.01 -0.15
CA GLY A 116 -4.45 14.56 -0.24
C GLY A 116 -5.71 13.97 0.40
N LYS A 117 -6.30 12.99 -0.26
CA LYS A 117 -7.49 12.29 0.21
C LYS A 117 -7.17 10.86 0.55
N LEU A 118 -7.72 10.37 1.65
CA LEU A 118 -7.60 8.99 2.11
C LEU A 118 -8.93 8.26 1.95
N ILE A 119 -8.88 7.08 1.32
CA ILE A 119 -9.96 6.11 1.38
C ILE A 119 -9.39 4.80 1.94
N ILE A 120 -10.04 4.29 2.97
CA ILE A 120 -9.76 2.98 3.54
C ILE A 120 -10.89 2.05 3.13
N LYS A 121 -10.56 0.81 2.73
CA LYS A 121 -11.53 -0.21 2.36
C LYS A 121 -11.17 -1.54 2.97
N GLU A 122 -12.07 -2.06 3.80
CA GLU A 122 -11.97 -3.39 4.38
C GLU A 122 -12.58 -4.45 3.47
N TYR A 123 -11.91 -5.59 3.39
CA TYR A 123 -12.44 -6.82 2.80
C TYR A 123 -12.22 -7.99 3.75
N PRO A 124 -13.10 -8.99 3.77
CA PRO A 124 -12.87 -10.20 4.56
C PRO A 124 -11.60 -10.92 4.09
N THR A 125 -10.87 -11.47 5.05
CA THR A 125 -9.65 -12.24 4.81
C THR A 125 -9.88 -13.37 3.80
N GLY A 126 -9.01 -13.49 2.80
CA GLY A 126 -9.04 -14.56 1.81
C GLY A 126 -10.18 -14.46 0.78
N GLN A 127 -10.97 -13.40 0.79
CA GLN A 127 -12.11 -13.26 -0.14
C GLN A 127 -11.86 -12.24 -1.26
N ALA A 128 -11.02 -11.24 -1.03
CA ALA A 128 -10.76 -10.21 -2.02
C ALA A 128 -9.57 -10.57 -2.93
N ASN A 129 -9.76 -10.32 -4.21
CA ASN A 129 -8.74 -10.47 -5.25
C ASN A 129 -8.66 -9.22 -6.12
N THR A 130 -7.78 -9.22 -7.11
CA THR A 130 -7.57 -8.07 -8.01
C THR A 130 -8.81 -7.66 -8.81
N SER A 131 -9.76 -8.57 -9.06
CA SER A 131 -11.02 -8.20 -9.72
C SER A 131 -11.90 -7.32 -8.83
N HIS A 132 -11.93 -7.60 -7.53
CA HIS A 132 -12.62 -6.74 -6.55
C HIS A 132 -11.94 -5.38 -6.45
N PHE A 133 -10.60 -5.34 -6.45
CA PHE A 133 -9.86 -4.07 -6.38
C PHE A 133 -10.06 -3.24 -7.64
N ARG A 134 -10.09 -3.87 -8.83
CA ARG A 134 -10.41 -3.19 -10.09
C ARG A 134 -11.82 -2.60 -10.07
N ALA A 135 -12.80 -3.35 -9.59
CA ALA A 135 -14.17 -2.85 -9.44
C ALA A 135 -14.24 -1.66 -8.49
N LEU A 136 -13.54 -1.73 -7.34
CA LEU A 136 -13.44 -0.63 -6.38
C LEU A 136 -12.82 0.63 -7.02
N LEU A 137 -11.69 0.50 -7.72
CA LEU A 137 -11.01 1.62 -8.37
C LEU A 137 -11.90 2.32 -9.40
N ASN A 138 -12.62 1.55 -10.21
CA ASN A 138 -13.57 2.08 -11.18
C ASN A 138 -14.76 2.77 -10.48
N GLU A 139 -15.29 2.19 -9.41
CA GLU A 139 -16.36 2.79 -8.61
C GLU A 139 -15.94 4.11 -7.98
N LEU A 140 -14.75 4.16 -7.36
CA LEU A 140 -14.21 5.37 -6.74
C LEU A 140 -13.99 6.49 -7.76
N LYS A 141 -13.48 6.16 -8.94
CA LYS A 141 -13.33 7.10 -10.03
C LYS A 141 -14.67 7.67 -10.49
N LEU A 142 -15.67 6.82 -10.71
CA LEU A 142 -16.97 7.23 -11.24
C LEU A 142 -17.84 7.96 -10.22
N LYS A 143 -17.92 7.45 -8.98
CA LYS A 143 -18.86 7.97 -7.97
C LYS A 143 -18.29 9.08 -7.09
N LYS A 144 -16.96 9.07 -6.85
CA LYS A 144 -16.31 10.00 -5.93
C LYS A 144 -15.30 10.92 -6.60
N ASN A 145 -15.10 10.78 -7.92
CA ASN A 145 -14.02 11.44 -8.64
C ASN A 145 -12.66 11.29 -7.92
N PHE A 146 -12.44 10.09 -7.36
CA PHE A 146 -11.24 9.75 -6.61
C PHE A 146 -10.35 8.81 -7.44
N ILE A 147 -9.15 9.26 -7.70
CA ILE A 147 -8.10 8.49 -8.37
C ILE A 147 -6.93 8.40 -7.39
N PRO A 148 -6.60 7.19 -6.88
CA PRO A 148 -5.45 7.04 -6.00
C PRO A 148 -4.14 7.22 -6.77
N GLU A 149 -3.17 7.84 -6.14
CA GLU A 149 -1.79 7.94 -6.64
C GLU A 149 -0.91 6.83 -6.04
N ILE A 150 -1.39 6.18 -4.98
CA ILE A 150 -0.80 4.96 -4.41
C ILE A 150 -1.90 4.08 -3.82
N ILE A 151 -1.69 2.76 -3.88
CA ILE A 151 -2.57 1.76 -3.27
C ILE A 151 -1.76 0.96 -2.26
N PHE A 152 -2.23 0.92 -1.01
CA PHE A 152 -1.74 -0.01 0.02
C PHE A 152 -2.64 -1.23 0.06
N VAL A 153 -2.05 -2.42 0.17
CA VAL A 153 -2.77 -3.71 0.32
C VAL A 153 -2.19 -4.46 1.50
N ASP A 154 -2.92 -4.51 2.60
CA ASP A 154 -2.46 -5.09 3.86
C ASP A 154 -3.17 -6.43 4.13
N TYR A 155 -2.53 -7.55 3.84
CA TYR A 155 -1.25 -7.84 3.21
C TYR A 155 -1.40 -8.94 2.15
N LEU A 156 -0.35 -9.15 1.36
CA LEU A 156 -0.38 -9.97 0.13
C LEU A 156 -0.87 -11.41 0.36
N ASN A 157 -0.36 -12.08 1.41
CA ASN A 157 -0.60 -13.51 1.64
C ASN A 157 -2.05 -13.85 1.99
N ILE A 158 -2.85 -12.87 2.39
CA ILE A 158 -4.28 -13.06 2.73
C ILE A 158 -5.22 -12.59 1.62
N CYS A 159 -4.67 -12.15 0.47
CA CYS A 159 -5.46 -11.94 -0.73
C CYS A 159 -5.87 -13.28 -1.37
N ALA A 160 -6.97 -13.26 -2.12
CA ALA A 160 -7.32 -14.36 -3.00
C ALA A 160 -6.70 -14.15 -4.40
N SER A 161 -6.34 -15.25 -5.08
CA SER A 161 -6.02 -15.19 -6.50
C SER A 161 -7.29 -15.24 -7.34
N SER A 162 -7.37 -14.43 -8.40
CA SER A 162 -8.45 -14.48 -9.38
C SER A 162 -8.26 -15.63 -10.38
N ARG A 163 -7.03 -16.12 -10.54
CA ARG A 163 -6.64 -17.17 -11.51
C ARG A 163 -6.62 -18.55 -10.90
N MET A 164 -6.23 -18.66 -9.63
CA MET A 164 -6.04 -19.94 -8.95
C MET A 164 -7.06 -20.08 -7.81
N LYS A 165 -7.81 -21.17 -7.82
CA LYS A 165 -8.64 -21.55 -6.68
C LYS A 165 -7.84 -22.47 -5.78
N MET A 166 -7.86 -22.24 -4.47
CA MET A 166 -7.39 -23.22 -3.50
C MET A 166 -8.34 -24.41 -3.50
N ILE A 167 -8.04 -25.41 -4.31
CA ILE A 167 -8.79 -26.66 -4.36
C ILE A 167 -8.04 -27.71 -3.55
N GLY A 168 -8.55 -28.02 -2.37
CA GLY A 168 -8.25 -29.26 -1.64
C GLY A 168 -6.75 -29.61 -1.45
N GLY A 169 -5.92 -28.69 -0.93
CA GLY A 169 -4.57 -29.01 -0.48
C GLY A 169 -3.51 -29.29 -1.56
N ALA A 170 -3.83 -29.16 -2.84
CA ALA A 170 -2.94 -29.50 -3.94
C ALA A 170 -2.20 -28.33 -4.57
N VAL A 171 -2.51 -27.07 -4.18
CA VAL A 171 -1.81 -25.88 -4.72
C VAL A 171 -0.64 -25.56 -3.81
N ASN A 172 0.57 -25.57 -4.39
CA ASN A 172 1.77 -25.10 -3.69
C ASN A 172 1.56 -23.64 -3.26
N SER A 173 1.72 -23.37 -1.96
CA SER A 173 1.54 -22.04 -1.37
C SER A 173 2.39 -20.98 -2.05
N TYR A 174 3.61 -21.32 -2.45
CA TYR A 174 4.49 -20.43 -3.22
C TYR A 174 3.88 -20.01 -4.56
N SER A 175 3.40 -20.99 -5.35
CA SER A 175 2.77 -20.73 -6.66
C SER A 175 1.51 -19.87 -6.52
N TYR A 176 0.75 -20.05 -5.42
CA TYR A 176 -0.44 -19.27 -5.13
C TYR A 176 -0.10 -17.81 -4.83
N ILE A 177 0.87 -17.57 -3.94
CA ILE A 177 1.32 -16.21 -3.57
C ILE A 177 1.97 -15.53 -4.77
N LYS A 178 2.76 -16.25 -5.57
CA LYS A 178 3.32 -15.75 -6.82
C LYS A 178 2.23 -15.27 -7.78
N SER A 179 1.15 -16.04 -7.94
CA SER A 179 0.01 -15.65 -8.79
C SER A 179 -0.64 -14.36 -8.29
N ILE A 180 -0.84 -14.21 -6.97
CA ILE A 180 -1.38 -12.96 -6.38
C ILE A 180 -0.45 -11.79 -6.67
N ALA A 181 0.87 -11.96 -6.50
CA ALA A 181 1.84 -10.89 -6.77
C ALA A 181 1.85 -10.47 -8.26
N GLU A 182 1.77 -11.43 -9.18
CA GLU A 182 1.66 -11.14 -10.61
C GLU A 182 0.37 -10.39 -10.96
N GLU A 183 -0.75 -10.79 -10.36
CA GLU A 183 -2.04 -10.11 -10.53
C GLU A 183 -2.01 -8.68 -9.99
N MET A 184 -1.41 -8.46 -8.80
CA MET A 184 -1.25 -7.12 -8.22
C MET A 184 -0.35 -6.24 -9.08
N ARG A 185 0.75 -6.79 -9.60
CA ARG A 185 1.62 -6.06 -10.52
C ARG A 185 0.88 -5.69 -11.81
N GLY A 186 0.05 -6.59 -12.33
CA GLY A 186 -0.82 -6.31 -13.48
C GLY A 186 -1.76 -5.14 -13.19
N LEU A 187 -2.37 -5.09 -12.01
CA LEU A 187 -3.24 -4.00 -11.58
C LEU A 187 -2.46 -2.67 -11.48
N ALA A 188 -1.26 -2.68 -10.93
CA ALA A 188 -0.40 -1.49 -10.84
C ALA A 188 -0.09 -0.91 -12.23
N VAL A 189 0.19 -1.77 -13.21
CA VAL A 189 0.43 -1.36 -14.61
C VAL A 189 -0.84 -0.81 -15.25
N GLU A 190 -1.98 -1.48 -15.07
CA GLU A 190 -3.28 -1.10 -15.65
C GLU A 190 -3.72 0.29 -15.19
N PHE A 191 -3.57 0.59 -13.92
CA PHE A 191 -3.98 1.87 -13.32
C PHE A 191 -2.86 2.91 -13.24
N ASN A 192 -1.66 2.59 -13.73
CA ASN A 192 -0.48 3.48 -13.69
C ASN A 192 -0.17 4.01 -12.29
N VAL A 193 -0.19 3.15 -11.29
CA VAL A 193 -0.05 3.52 -9.87
C VAL A 193 0.90 2.54 -9.17
N PRO A 194 1.72 2.99 -8.19
CA PRO A 194 2.46 2.07 -7.35
C PRO A 194 1.51 1.36 -6.38
N ILE A 195 1.72 0.06 -6.19
CA ILE A 195 1.08 -0.71 -5.13
C ILE A 195 2.14 -1.04 -4.09
N MET A 196 1.82 -0.79 -2.82
CA MET A 196 2.64 -1.19 -1.69
C MET A 196 1.91 -2.24 -0.88
N SER A 197 2.56 -3.36 -0.63
CA SER A 197 2.03 -4.45 0.19
C SER A 197 3.08 -4.96 1.16
N ALA A 198 2.70 -5.92 1.97
CA ALA A 198 3.61 -6.62 2.87
C ALA A 198 3.49 -8.13 2.67
N THR A 199 4.53 -8.86 3.04
CA THR A 199 4.50 -10.31 3.14
C THR A 199 5.19 -10.76 4.42
N GLN A 200 4.87 -11.97 4.86
CA GLN A 200 5.46 -12.54 6.07
C GLN A 200 6.53 -13.57 5.70
N THR A 201 7.69 -13.50 6.36
CA THR A 201 8.65 -14.59 6.35
C THR A 201 8.17 -15.73 7.24
N ASN A 202 8.56 -16.96 6.90
CA ASN A 202 8.42 -18.08 7.82
C ASN A 202 9.38 -17.91 9.03
N ARG A 203 9.19 -18.74 10.08
CA ARG A 203 10.03 -18.64 11.29
C ARG A 203 11.50 -18.90 11.04
N GLN A 204 11.84 -19.74 10.06
CA GLN A 204 13.23 -20.07 9.70
C GLN A 204 13.88 -18.89 8.96
N GLY A 205 13.17 -18.26 8.03
CA GLY A 205 13.67 -17.07 7.32
C GLY A 205 13.85 -15.85 8.24
N PHE A 206 13.13 -15.77 9.36
CA PHE A 206 13.30 -14.68 10.33
C PHE A 206 14.59 -14.83 11.17
N GLN A 207 15.10 -16.04 11.33
CA GLN A 207 16.33 -16.35 12.09
C GLN A 207 17.58 -16.39 11.20
N SER A 208 17.43 -16.24 9.90
CA SER A 208 18.50 -16.25 8.92
C SER A 208 18.95 -14.83 8.59
N ASP A 209 20.27 -14.59 8.58
CA ASP A 209 20.85 -13.33 8.11
C ASP A 209 20.64 -13.12 6.60
N ASP A 210 20.27 -14.18 5.89
CA ASP A 210 19.91 -14.16 4.46
C ASP A 210 18.58 -14.93 4.27
N PRO A 211 17.43 -14.26 4.45
CA PRO A 211 16.13 -14.90 4.29
C PRO A 211 15.89 -15.25 2.82
N GLY A 212 16.12 -16.51 2.48
CA GLY A 212 15.75 -17.05 1.19
C GLY A 212 14.26 -16.89 0.91
N LEU A 213 13.90 -16.70 -0.35
CA LEU A 213 12.53 -16.67 -0.85
C LEU A 213 12.03 -18.12 -1.05
N GLU A 214 11.99 -18.93 0.01
CA GLU A 214 11.41 -20.27 -0.04
C GLU A 214 9.94 -20.31 0.40
#